data_44caf4beea7836126746320f6f890baf
#
_entry.id   44caf4beea7836126746320f6f890baf
#
_cell.length_a   1.000
_cell.length_b   1.000
_cell.length_c   1.000
_cell.angle_alpha   90.00
_cell.angle_beta   90.00
_cell.angle_gamma   90.00
#
_symmetry.space_group_name_H-M   'P 1'
#
loop_
_entity.id
_entity.type
_entity.pdbx_description
1 polymer ?
#
loop_
_entity_poly.entity_id
_entity_poly.type
_entity_poly.pdbx_seq_one_letter_code
_entity_poly.pdbx_strand_id
1 'polypeptide(L)'
;MTMRKVAQRIPFTPSRTQAALLERCFGDRRFVYNQQVEAFNAYDKETNPNPEYPDVTGMKNANGWLRDSPIPSNALSNAIMDFRKARSAYFRKAQYGKHRPRFASRNDNIQSFRNAMPIRRMDGNRYPLSRKLGSVRIRKRDRLRYPIENLSSWTVKRENRTYCLVLLFDVDIQPKTRAEGRIGIDLGVKDLLTLSTGEKIDYPNRLRRLEEDVKREQRKLSRRTKGSNNYRRQRAIVAKAYAKLRHYRDNFQHQLSHRLIEENQFIGMETLMVRNMTRKARKRLDADGMPMRNGQSRKRAMNRSILRDGWSGLVDKLSYKAEWYGRILVQVDRFYPSSKLCHDCGHKYKGLRLSEREWVCERCGIPHDRDVNAALNIRDEALRLSREKA
;
A
#
# COMPACT_ATOMS: atom_id res chain seq x y z
N MET A 1 0.32 -26.12 10.34
CA MET A 1 0.87 -24.81 10.83
C MET A 1 1.21 -23.96 9.64
N THR A 2 0.62 -22.79 9.50
CA THR A 2 0.84 -21.93 8.33
C THR A 2 1.73 -20.77 8.72
N MET A 3 3.03 -20.89 8.42
CA MET A 3 4.01 -19.82 8.68
C MET A 3 3.70 -18.58 7.86
N ARG A 4 3.57 -17.44 8.50
CA ARG A 4 3.28 -16.13 7.89
C ARG A 4 4.43 -15.16 8.10
N LYS A 5 4.67 -14.31 7.10
CA LYS A 5 5.72 -13.29 7.20
C LYS A 5 5.14 -11.99 7.77
N VAL A 6 5.61 -11.62 8.96
CA VAL A 6 5.16 -10.41 9.68
C VAL A 6 6.30 -9.41 9.80
N ALA A 7 6.05 -8.17 9.41
CA ALA A 7 7.04 -7.11 9.47
C ALA A 7 6.86 -6.22 10.71
N GLN A 8 7.94 -5.98 11.45
CA GLN A 8 8.00 -4.97 12.50
C GLN A 8 8.94 -3.83 12.07
N ARG A 9 8.46 -2.59 12.19
CA ARG A 9 9.25 -1.37 11.88
C ARG A 9 9.74 -0.74 13.16
N ILE A 10 11.04 -0.49 13.23
CA ILE A 10 11.71 0.13 14.38
C ILE A 10 12.44 1.37 13.89
N PRO A 11 11.99 2.57 14.25
CA PRO A 11 12.71 3.80 13.91
C PRO A 11 14.00 3.90 14.74
N PHE A 12 15.08 4.36 14.11
CA PHE A 12 16.35 4.58 14.79
C PHE A 12 17.07 5.83 14.29
N THR A 13 17.99 6.31 15.09
CA THR A 13 18.86 7.43 14.73
C THR A 13 20.30 6.89 14.68
N PRO A 14 20.91 6.80 13.48
CA PRO A 14 22.29 6.37 13.35
C PRO A 14 23.24 7.45 13.88
N SER A 15 24.44 7.07 14.32
CA SER A 15 25.55 8.00 14.52
C SER A 15 25.96 8.63 13.18
N ARG A 16 26.73 9.73 13.21
CA ARG A 16 27.23 10.37 11.99
C ARG A 16 28.02 9.40 11.11
N THR A 17 28.90 8.61 11.70
CA THR A 17 29.69 7.58 11.00
C THR A 17 28.79 6.49 10.42
N GLN A 18 27.87 5.95 11.22
CA GLN A 18 26.94 4.93 10.76
C GLN A 18 26.04 5.45 9.63
N ALA A 19 25.58 6.70 9.70
CA ALA A 19 24.80 7.31 8.64
C ALA A 19 25.58 7.36 7.31
N ALA A 20 26.86 7.74 7.34
CA ALA A 20 27.72 7.77 6.16
C ALA A 20 27.90 6.37 5.54
N LEU A 21 28.11 5.34 6.38
CA LEU A 21 28.20 3.96 5.91
C LEU A 21 26.88 3.46 5.30
N LEU A 22 25.74 3.81 5.90
CA LEU A 22 24.42 3.45 5.37
C LEU A 22 24.13 4.16 4.02
N GLU A 23 24.53 5.42 3.86
CA GLU A 23 24.41 6.14 2.59
C GLU A 23 25.24 5.48 1.48
N ARG A 24 26.45 5.02 1.83
CA ARG A 24 27.27 4.21 0.90
C ARG A 24 26.55 2.93 0.51
N CYS A 25 26.02 2.16 1.47
CA CYS A 25 25.24 0.95 1.17
C CYS A 25 24.04 1.20 0.24
N PHE A 26 23.32 2.32 0.42
CA PHE A 26 22.24 2.68 -0.52
C PHE A 26 22.79 2.97 -1.92
N GLY A 27 23.97 3.57 -2.03
CA GLY A 27 24.67 3.79 -3.30
C GLY A 27 25.02 2.48 -3.99
N ASP A 28 25.64 1.58 -3.27
CA ASP A 28 26.12 0.30 -3.75
C ASP A 28 24.97 -0.61 -4.24
N ARG A 29 23.88 -0.64 -3.45
CA ARG A 29 22.65 -1.34 -3.85
C ARG A 29 22.06 -0.75 -5.13
N ARG A 30 22.04 0.60 -5.27
CA ARG A 30 21.54 1.25 -6.50
C ARG A 30 22.41 0.93 -7.69
N PHE A 31 23.72 0.94 -7.52
CA PHE A 31 24.65 0.59 -8.59
C PHE A 31 24.35 -0.80 -9.14
N VAL A 32 24.30 -1.82 -8.29
CA VAL A 32 24.01 -3.20 -8.70
C VAL A 32 22.64 -3.31 -9.37
N TYR A 33 21.62 -2.65 -8.82
CA TYR A 33 20.28 -2.64 -9.44
C TYR A 33 20.31 -1.95 -10.81
N ASN A 34 21.01 -0.83 -10.95
CA ASN A 34 21.06 -0.04 -12.15
C ASN A 34 21.85 -0.76 -13.27
N GLN A 35 22.89 -1.51 -12.93
CA GLN A 35 23.60 -2.36 -13.90
C GLN A 35 22.64 -3.42 -14.52
N GLN A 36 21.71 -3.97 -13.72
CA GLN A 36 20.68 -4.87 -14.25
C GLN A 36 19.68 -4.14 -15.16
N VAL A 37 19.33 -2.90 -14.84
CA VAL A 37 18.43 -2.08 -15.66
C VAL A 37 19.12 -1.70 -16.97
N GLU A 38 20.41 -1.37 -16.94
CA GLU A 38 21.21 -1.06 -18.11
C GLU A 38 21.27 -2.25 -19.07
N ALA A 39 21.62 -3.44 -18.57
CA ALA A 39 21.58 -4.66 -19.35
C ALA A 39 20.18 -4.94 -19.95
N PHE A 40 19.12 -4.67 -19.17
CA PHE A 40 17.74 -4.82 -19.66
C PHE A 40 17.36 -3.77 -20.71
N ASN A 41 17.98 -2.61 -20.74
CA ASN A 41 17.73 -1.60 -21.77
C ASN A 41 18.24 -2.06 -23.14
N ALA A 42 19.22 -2.98 -23.18
CA ALA A 42 19.69 -3.66 -24.39
C ALA A 42 18.76 -4.80 -24.85
N TYR A 43 17.69 -5.12 -24.08
CA TYR A 43 16.71 -6.14 -24.47
C TYR A 43 15.90 -5.66 -25.68
N ASP A 44 15.95 -6.46 -26.71
CA ASP A 44 15.09 -6.37 -27.88
C ASP A 44 14.57 -7.78 -28.20
N LYS A 45 13.29 -7.88 -28.59
CA LYS A 45 12.62 -9.17 -28.78
C LYS A 45 13.19 -9.94 -29.97
N GLU A 46 13.64 -9.23 -31.00
CA GLU A 46 14.11 -9.80 -32.28
C GLU A 46 15.62 -9.91 -32.33
N THR A 47 16.33 -8.84 -31.92
CA THR A 47 17.78 -8.74 -32.07
C THR A 47 18.57 -9.17 -30.82
N ASN A 48 18.02 -8.99 -29.61
CA ASN A 48 18.67 -9.36 -28.36
C ASN A 48 17.65 -9.81 -27.28
N PRO A 49 17.04 -11.01 -27.48
CA PRO A 49 16.00 -11.52 -26.59
C PRO A 49 16.54 -11.93 -25.20
N ASN A 50 17.83 -12.20 -25.07
CA ASN A 50 18.47 -12.64 -23.83
C ASN A 50 19.75 -11.86 -23.54
N PRO A 51 19.64 -10.57 -23.11
CA PRO A 51 20.81 -9.79 -22.77
C PRO A 51 21.56 -10.39 -21.59
N GLU A 52 22.87 -10.29 -21.59
CA GLU A 52 23.69 -10.74 -20.47
C GLU A 52 23.54 -9.82 -19.27
N TYR A 53 23.27 -10.41 -18.10
CA TYR A 53 23.10 -9.69 -16.83
C TYR A 53 24.32 -9.91 -15.95
N PRO A 54 25.04 -8.82 -15.55
CA PRO A 54 26.21 -8.97 -14.70
C PRO A 54 25.84 -9.53 -13.33
N ASP A 55 26.63 -10.45 -12.81
CA ASP A 55 26.49 -11.00 -11.47
C ASP A 55 27.22 -10.13 -10.44
N VAL A 56 27.00 -10.41 -9.14
CA VAL A 56 27.62 -9.63 -8.04
C VAL A 56 29.14 -9.82 -8.02
N THR A 57 29.63 -11.02 -8.37
CA THR A 57 31.06 -11.35 -8.34
C THR A 57 31.81 -10.60 -9.43
N GLY A 58 31.31 -10.63 -10.66
CA GLY A 58 31.87 -9.88 -11.77
C GLY A 58 31.88 -8.38 -11.51
N MET A 59 30.75 -7.83 -10.99
CA MET A 59 30.70 -6.41 -10.61
C MET A 59 31.71 -6.04 -9.50
N LYS A 60 31.98 -6.91 -8.53
CA LYS A 60 32.99 -6.68 -7.50
C LYS A 60 34.42 -6.79 -8.05
N ASN A 61 34.65 -7.69 -8.99
CA ASN A 61 35.97 -7.83 -9.62
C ASN A 61 36.30 -6.61 -10.50
N ALA A 62 35.29 -6.11 -11.23
CA ALA A 62 35.44 -4.91 -12.04
C ALA A 62 35.51 -3.61 -11.21
N ASN A 63 35.04 -3.63 -9.95
CA ASN A 63 34.93 -2.42 -9.11
C ASN A 63 35.48 -2.69 -7.69
N GLY A 64 36.75 -2.38 -7.44
CA GLY A 64 37.39 -2.55 -6.13
C GLY A 64 36.64 -1.87 -4.98
N TRP A 65 36.09 -0.67 -5.23
CA TRP A 65 35.30 0.05 -4.23
C TRP A 65 34.03 -0.70 -3.80
N LEU A 66 33.44 -1.53 -4.67
CA LEU A 66 32.28 -2.36 -4.34
C LEU A 66 32.68 -3.59 -3.52
N ARG A 67 33.90 -4.11 -3.73
CA ARG A 67 34.51 -5.18 -2.92
C ARG A 67 34.69 -4.73 -1.49
N ASP A 68 35.15 -3.49 -1.27
CA ASP A 68 35.42 -2.89 0.04
C ASP A 68 34.16 -2.29 0.72
N SER A 69 33.04 -2.40 0.08
CA SER A 69 31.77 -1.87 0.58
C SER A 69 31.37 -2.42 1.96
N PRO A 70 30.76 -1.59 2.83
CA PRO A 70 30.20 -2.06 4.09
C PRO A 70 28.89 -2.84 3.94
N ILE A 71 28.30 -2.87 2.75
CA ILE A 71 27.02 -3.57 2.50
C ILE A 71 27.21 -5.09 2.61
N PRO A 72 26.31 -5.81 3.30
CA PRO A 72 26.32 -7.27 3.28
C PRO A 72 26.22 -7.82 1.84
N SER A 73 27.06 -8.79 1.49
CA SER A 73 27.12 -9.33 0.11
C SER A 73 25.77 -9.83 -0.39
N ASN A 74 24.97 -10.50 0.46
CA ASN A 74 23.65 -10.95 0.08
C ASN A 74 22.66 -9.80 -0.15
N ALA A 75 22.89 -8.61 0.38
CA ALA A 75 22.06 -7.43 0.08
C ALA A 75 22.28 -6.94 -1.37
N LEU A 76 23.46 -7.16 -1.96
CA LEU A 76 23.71 -6.92 -3.37
C LEU A 76 22.97 -7.96 -4.24
N SER A 77 23.04 -9.24 -3.86
CA SER A 77 22.26 -10.30 -4.53
C SER A 77 20.76 -10.03 -4.45
N ASN A 78 20.27 -9.52 -3.33
CA ASN A 78 18.87 -9.10 -3.20
C ASN A 78 18.51 -7.93 -4.13
N ALA A 79 19.44 -7.04 -4.48
CA ALA A 79 19.19 -5.99 -5.46
C ALA A 79 18.93 -6.58 -6.87
N ILE A 80 19.67 -7.62 -7.25
CA ILE A 80 19.42 -8.39 -8.49
C ILE A 80 18.05 -9.07 -8.42
N MET A 81 17.71 -9.70 -7.30
CA MET A 81 16.39 -10.33 -7.12
C MET A 81 15.24 -9.32 -7.20
N ASP A 82 15.41 -8.11 -6.67
CA ASP A 82 14.44 -7.03 -6.78
C ASP A 82 14.24 -6.62 -8.27
N PHE A 83 15.33 -6.53 -9.03
CA PHE A 83 15.24 -6.29 -10.46
C PHE A 83 14.53 -7.44 -11.19
N ARG A 84 14.90 -8.71 -10.92
CA ARG A 84 14.24 -9.88 -11.53
C ARG A 84 12.73 -9.89 -11.28
N LYS A 85 12.29 -9.51 -10.07
CA LYS A 85 10.86 -9.34 -9.75
C LYS A 85 10.22 -8.24 -10.58
N ALA A 86 10.88 -7.08 -10.71
CA ALA A 86 10.38 -5.96 -11.49
C ALA A 86 10.29 -6.31 -12.98
N ARG A 87 11.30 -7.00 -13.54
CA ARG A 87 11.32 -7.51 -14.90
C ARG A 87 10.21 -8.53 -15.15
N SER A 88 10.08 -9.54 -14.30
CA SER A 88 9.01 -10.54 -14.37
C SER A 88 7.62 -9.89 -14.32
N ALA A 89 7.46 -8.88 -13.49
CA ALA A 89 6.21 -8.13 -13.38
C ALA A 89 5.91 -7.29 -14.64
N TYR A 90 6.91 -6.85 -15.38
CA TYR A 90 6.75 -6.15 -16.65
C TYR A 90 6.26 -7.12 -17.75
N PHE A 91 6.88 -8.30 -17.90
CA PHE A 91 6.50 -9.30 -18.90
C PHE A 91 5.19 -10.01 -18.59
N ARG A 92 4.87 -10.23 -17.31
CA ARG A 92 3.50 -10.64 -17.00
C ARG A 92 2.60 -9.50 -17.46
N LYS A 93 1.82 -9.73 -18.54
CA LYS A 93 0.73 -8.84 -18.99
C LYS A 93 -0.33 -8.74 -17.89
N ALA A 94 0.12 -8.63 -16.65
CA ALA A 94 -0.71 -8.51 -15.48
C ALA A 94 -1.48 -7.22 -15.65
N GLN A 95 -2.77 -7.34 -15.55
CA GLN A 95 -3.92 -6.43 -15.58
C GLN A 95 -3.70 -4.96 -15.17
N TYR A 96 -2.49 -4.54 -14.79
CA TYR A 96 -2.24 -3.28 -14.08
C TYR A 96 -1.08 -2.44 -14.64
N GLY A 97 -0.77 -2.55 -15.94
CA GLY A 97 0.12 -1.61 -16.63
C GLY A 97 1.41 -1.33 -15.85
N LYS A 98 2.16 -2.37 -15.49
CA LYS A 98 3.46 -2.19 -14.86
C LYS A 98 4.44 -1.62 -15.87
N HIS A 99 5.14 -0.58 -15.44
CA HIS A 99 6.11 0.09 -16.28
C HIS A 99 7.40 -0.75 -16.39
N ARG A 100 8.13 -0.57 -17.52
CA ARG A 100 9.47 -1.09 -17.68
C ARG A 100 10.33 -0.73 -16.45
N PRO A 101 11.19 -1.63 -15.94
CA PRO A 101 12.15 -1.31 -14.91
C PRO A 101 12.95 -0.06 -15.27
N ARG A 102 13.12 0.85 -14.33
CA ARG A 102 13.84 2.12 -14.53
C ARG A 102 14.96 2.26 -13.52
N PHE A 103 15.94 3.08 -13.84
CA PHE A 103 17.05 3.40 -12.94
C PHE A 103 16.56 3.92 -11.60
N ALA A 104 17.13 3.40 -10.53
CA ALA A 104 16.98 3.92 -9.18
C ALA A 104 17.82 5.18 -9.01
N SER A 105 17.25 6.23 -8.40
CA SER A 105 17.91 7.52 -8.22
C SER A 105 18.36 7.77 -6.79
N ARG A 106 19.47 8.50 -6.60
CA ARG A 106 19.87 9.05 -5.31
C ARG A 106 18.82 10.00 -4.72
N ASN A 107 18.03 10.63 -5.59
CA ASN A 107 16.98 11.59 -5.22
C ASN A 107 15.64 10.93 -4.89
N ASP A 108 15.54 9.60 -4.96
CA ASP A 108 14.33 8.90 -4.55
C ASP A 108 14.11 9.11 -3.05
N ASN A 109 12.87 9.43 -2.69
CA ASN A 109 12.51 9.72 -1.29
C ASN A 109 12.75 8.54 -0.36
N ILE A 110 12.74 7.33 -0.92
CA ILE A 110 12.96 6.08 -0.19
C ILE A 110 14.22 5.42 -0.71
N GLN A 111 15.15 5.16 0.19
CA GLN A 111 16.36 4.37 -0.05
C GLN A 111 16.32 3.16 0.88
N SER A 112 16.68 1.99 0.40
CA SER A 112 16.70 0.79 1.25
C SER A 112 17.63 -0.26 0.70
N PHE A 113 18.12 -1.14 1.58
CA PHE A 113 18.76 -2.40 1.23
C PHE A 113 18.34 -3.47 2.24
N ARG A 114 18.21 -4.70 1.77
CA ARG A 114 17.73 -5.85 2.54
C ARG A 114 18.83 -6.90 2.69
N ASN A 115 18.96 -7.43 3.90
CA ASN A 115 19.75 -8.61 4.19
C ASN A 115 18.81 -9.80 4.49
N ALA A 116 18.89 -10.85 3.67
CA ALA A 116 18.11 -12.08 3.84
C ALA A 116 18.84 -13.15 4.70
N MET A 117 20.03 -12.82 5.22
CA MET A 117 20.77 -13.66 6.18
C MET A 117 20.94 -12.87 7.49
N PRO A 118 19.91 -12.83 8.36
CA PRO A 118 19.95 -12.04 9.57
C PRO A 118 20.79 -12.72 10.66
N ILE A 119 21.39 -11.92 11.53
CA ILE A 119 21.94 -12.38 12.79
C ILE A 119 20.77 -12.57 13.76
N ARG A 120 20.51 -13.80 14.18
CA ARG A 120 19.35 -14.15 15.03
C ARG A 120 19.67 -14.05 16.52
N ARG A 121 20.36 -12.99 16.93
CA ARG A 121 20.66 -12.69 18.32
C ARG A 121 20.62 -11.20 18.58
N MET A 122 20.36 -10.84 19.83
CA MET A 122 20.47 -9.48 20.33
C MET A 122 21.73 -9.34 21.19
N ASP A 123 22.28 -8.14 21.22
CA ASP A 123 23.28 -7.70 22.18
C ASP A 123 22.62 -6.69 23.11
N GLY A 124 22.07 -7.16 24.23
CA GLY A 124 21.21 -6.37 25.09
C GLY A 124 20.02 -5.78 24.32
N ASN A 125 19.94 -4.45 24.26
CA ASN A 125 18.91 -3.73 23.49
C ASN A 125 19.36 -3.30 22.09
N ARG A 126 20.44 -3.89 21.58
CA ARG A 126 21.01 -3.58 20.27
C ARG A 126 20.85 -4.76 19.32
N TYR A 127 20.45 -4.47 18.09
CA TYR A 127 20.41 -5.44 17.00
C TYR A 127 21.66 -5.24 16.10
N PRO A 128 22.51 -6.25 15.93
CA PRO A 128 23.68 -6.16 15.06
C PRO A 128 23.25 -6.24 13.58
N LEU A 129 23.68 -5.27 12.78
CA LEU A 129 23.46 -5.28 11.32
C LEU A 129 24.53 -6.10 10.61
N SER A 130 25.79 -5.74 10.85
CA SER A 130 26.99 -6.43 10.39
C SER A 130 28.21 -5.90 11.15
N ARG A 131 29.37 -6.58 10.99
CA ARG A 131 30.64 -6.12 11.61
C ARG A 131 31.00 -4.69 11.18
N LYS A 132 30.83 -4.35 9.89
CA LYS A 132 31.17 -3.03 9.34
C LYS A 132 30.12 -1.96 9.67
N LEU A 133 28.83 -2.30 9.76
CA LEU A 133 27.74 -1.36 9.98
C LEU A 133 27.42 -1.13 11.46
N GLY A 134 27.96 -1.97 12.36
CA GLY A 134 27.67 -1.91 13.78
C GLY A 134 26.23 -2.37 14.09
N SER A 135 25.66 -1.82 15.18
CA SER A 135 24.37 -2.22 15.70
C SER A 135 23.35 -1.06 15.76
N VAL A 136 22.07 -1.41 15.79
CA VAL A 136 20.94 -0.47 15.96
C VAL A 136 20.36 -0.64 17.35
N ARG A 137 20.24 0.45 18.10
CA ARG A 137 19.59 0.45 19.42
C ARG A 137 18.06 0.38 19.25
N ILE A 138 17.44 -0.63 19.87
CA ILE A 138 16.00 -0.79 19.97
C ILE A 138 15.54 -0.14 21.29
N ARG A 139 14.66 0.85 21.22
CA ARG A 139 14.14 1.53 22.41
C ARG A 139 13.14 0.63 23.14
N LYS A 140 12.96 0.82 24.45
CA LYS A 140 11.98 0.05 25.26
C LYS A 140 10.58 0.00 24.66
N ARG A 141 10.09 1.11 24.10
CA ARG A 141 8.77 1.20 23.44
C ARG A 141 8.65 0.42 22.12
N ASP A 142 9.80 0.12 21.50
CA ASP A 142 9.88 -0.56 20.19
C ASP A 142 10.33 -2.03 20.35
N ARG A 143 10.07 -2.65 21.50
CA ARG A 143 10.46 -4.05 21.80
C ARG A 143 10.05 -4.97 20.67
N LEU A 144 10.85 -6.03 20.48
CA LEU A 144 10.51 -7.07 19.53
C LEU A 144 9.19 -7.72 19.92
N ARG A 145 8.32 -7.87 18.94
CA ARG A 145 7.00 -8.50 19.12
C ARG A 145 7.07 -10.03 19.01
N TYR A 146 8.13 -10.51 18.37
CA TYR A 146 8.34 -11.92 18.09
C TYR A 146 9.76 -12.30 18.49
N PRO A 147 9.99 -13.60 18.81
CA PRO A 147 11.31 -14.12 19.10
C PRO A 147 12.30 -13.82 17.98
N ILE A 148 13.54 -13.48 18.35
CA ILE A 148 14.57 -13.10 17.36
C ILE A 148 14.97 -14.28 16.46
N GLU A 149 14.78 -15.48 16.94
CA GLU A 149 15.04 -16.76 16.25
C GLU A 149 14.17 -16.91 15.01
N ASN A 150 12.97 -16.32 15.04
CA ASN A 150 12.02 -16.31 13.93
C ASN A 150 12.34 -15.25 12.87
N LEU A 151 13.43 -14.47 13.05
CA LEU A 151 13.80 -13.45 12.09
C LEU A 151 14.28 -14.06 10.77
N SER A 152 13.62 -13.73 9.68
CA SER A 152 13.96 -14.20 8.32
C SER A 152 14.76 -13.21 7.50
N SER A 153 14.58 -11.92 7.74
CA SER A 153 15.38 -10.87 7.08
C SER A 153 15.25 -9.53 7.80
N TRP A 154 16.19 -8.64 7.52
CA TRP A 154 16.06 -7.24 7.90
C TRP A 154 16.29 -6.31 6.71
N THR A 155 15.69 -5.14 6.78
CA THR A 155 15.87 -4.08 5.78
C THR A 155 16.17 -2.77 6.51
N VAL A 156 17.26 -2.10 6.18
CA VAL A 156 17.45 -0.71 6.54
C VAL A 156 16.80 0.15 5.48
N LYS A 157 15.91 1.03 5.91
CA LYS A 157 15.18 1.96 5.07
C LYS A 157 15.42 3.39 5.54
N ARG A 158 15.73 4.29 4.64
CA ARG A 158 15.70 5.73 4.86
C ARG A 158 14.55 6.34 4.08
N GLU A 159 13.74 7.10 4.77
CA GLU A 159 12.67 7.87 4.17
C GLU A 159 12.72 9.31 4.69
N ASN A 160 12.89 10.29 3.80
CA ASN A 160 12.92 11.71 4.18
C ASN A 160 13.86 12.01 5.38
N ARG A 161 15.07 11.48 5.38
CA ARG A 161 16.08 11.58 6.46
C ARG A 161 15.75 10.80 7.75
N THR A 162 14.66 10.06 7.78
CA THR A 162 14.33 9.17 8.91
C THR A 162 14.75 7.75 8.59
N TYR A 163 15.52 7.13 9.47
CA TYR A 163 15.95 5.74 9.32
C TYR A 163 15.01 4.81 10.08
N CYS A 164 14.77 3.67 9.48
CA CYS A 164 13.91 2.62 10.03
C CYS A 164 14.56 1.26 9.73
N LEU A 165 14.66 0.43 10.76
CA LEU A 165 14.95 -0.99 10.62
C LEU A 165 13.62 -1.74 10.49
N VAL A 166 13.45 -2.47 9.41
CA VAL A 166 12.29 -3.34 9.20
C VAL A 166 12.77 -4.77 9.40
N LEU A 167 12.26 -5.41 10.43
CA LEU A 167 12.51 -6.82 10.76
C LEU A 167 11.36 -7.65 10.23
N LEU A 168 11.64 -8.71 9.49
CA LEU A 168 10.66 -9.63 8.92
C LEU A 168 10.77 -10.96 9.65
N PHE A 169 9.71 -11.35 10.33
CA PHE A 169 9.64 -12.59 11.10
C PHE A 169 8.78 -13.62 10.40
N ASP A 170 9.17 -14.89 10.50
CA ASP A 170 8.32 -16.01 10.19
C ASP A 170 7.55 -16.38 11.47
N VAL A 171 6.22 -16.27 11.43
CA VAL A 171 5.36 -16.40 12.60
C VAL A 171 4.27 -17.40 12.28
N ASP A 172 4.06 -18.35 13.15
CA ASP A 172 2.90 -19.23 13.10
C ASP A 172 1.70 -18.49 13.70
N ILE A 173 0.82 -18.02 12.81
CA ILE A 173 -0.40 -17.32 13.22
C ILE A 173 -1.54 -18.34 13.24
N GLN A 174 -2.03 -18.59 14.44
CA GLN A 174 -3.17 -19.47 14.63
C GLN A 174 -4.48 -18.76 14.29
N PRO A 175 -5.43 -19.45 13.64
CA PRO A 175 -6.78 -18.97 13.51
C PRO A 175 -7.36 -18.61 14.87
N LYS A 176 -8.10 -17.51 14.93
CA LYS A 176 -8.78 -17.09 16.16
C LYS A 176 -10.04 -17.93 16.37
N THR A 177 -10.50 -17.98 17.61
CA THR A 177 -11.82 -18.54 17.94
C THR A 177 -12.88 -17.95 17.05
N ARG A 178 -13.88 -18.75 16.67
CA ARG A 178 -14.95 -18.31 15.78
C ARG A 178 -15.69 -17.12 16.40
N ALA A 179 -15.87 -16.08 15.61
CA ALA A 179 -16.72 -14.95 15.98
C ALA A 179 -18.15 -15.19 15.49
N GLU A 180 -19.13 -14.51 16.08
CA GLU A 180 -20.55 -14.68 15.70
C GLU A 180 -20.96 -13.71 14.61
N GLY A 181 -20.33 -12.53 14.54
CA GLY A 181 -20.72 -11.42 13.67
C GLY A 181 -20.67 -11.79 12.18
N ARG A 182 -21.68 -11.28 11.44
CA ARG A 182 -21.77 -11.37 9.98
C ARG A 182 -22.15 -10.01 9.45
N ILE A 183 -21.24 -9.34 8.76
CA ILE A 183 -21.46 -7.99 8.27
C ILE A 183 -21.31 -7.87 6.76
N GLY A 184 -22.06 -6.90 6.19
CA GLY A 184 -21.82 -6.32 4.89
C GLY A 184 -21.19 -4.95 5.06
N ILE A 185 -20.31 -4.59 4.15
CA ILE A 185 -19.59 -3.30 4.14
C ILE A 185 -19.85 -2.61 2.81
N ASP A 186 -20.49 -1.45 2.85
CA ASP A 186 -20.57 -0.51 1.74
C ASP A 186 -19.47 0.57 1.90
N LEU A 187 -18.67 0.78 0.84
CA LEU A 187 -17.57 1.75 0.83
C LEU A 187 -18.02 3.07 0.20
N GLY A 188 -18.16 4.10 1.01
CA GLY A 188 -18.69 5.40 0.61
C GLY A 188 -17.66 6.53 0.55
N VAL A 189 -18.01 7.61 -0.14
CA VAL A 189 -17.23 8.86 -0.21
C VAL A 189 -17.64 9.84 0.90
N LYS A 190 -18.89 9.80 1.36
CA LYS A 190 -19.39 10.63 2.47
C LYS A 190 -18.91 10.03 3.79
N ASP A 191 -19.36 8.85 4.07
CA ASP A 191 -18.87 8.01 5.16
C ASP A 191 -17.83 7.06 4.57
N LEU A 192 -16.73 6.80 5.28
CA LEU A 192 -15.65 5.94 4.78
C LEU A 192 -16.18 4.53 4.46
N LEU A 193 -17.04 4.03 5.35
CA LEU A 193 -17.79 2.80 5.16
C LEU A 193 -19.05 2.80 6.03
N THR A 194 -20.06 2.10 5.55
CA THR A 194 -21.32 1.81 6.27
C THR A 194 -21.42 0.30 6.47
N LEU A 195 -21.73 -0.10 7.70
CA LEU A 195 -21.92 -1.51 8.05
C LEU A 195 -23.41 -1.89 7.97
N SER A 196 -23.69 -3.16 7.71
CA SER A 196 -25.07 -3.70 7.73
C SER A 196 -25.72 -3.66 9.14
N THR A 197 -24.95 -3.36 10.18
CA THR A 197 -25.44 -3.07 11.54
C THR A 197 -26.03 -1.67 11.69
N GLY A 198 -25.91 -0.80 10.67
CA GLY A 198 -26.28 0.61 10.72
C GLY A 198 -25.14 1.54 11.16
N GLU A 199 -24.03 1.00 11.65
CA GLU A 199 -22.86 1.82 12.01
C GLU A 199 -22.24 2.47 10.78
N LYS A 200 -22.05 3.79 10.85
CA LYS A 200 -21.32 4.58 9.83
C LYS A 200 -19.99 5.03 10.40
N ILE A 201 -18.93 4.73 9.68
CA ILE A 201 -17.55 5.06 10.08
C ILE A 201 -17.04 6.20 9.21
N ASP A 202 -16.81 7.31 9.85
CA ASP A 202 -16.34 8.53 9.22
C ASP A 202 -14.84 8.50 8.90
N TYR A 203 -14.46 9.33 7.92
CA TYR A 203 -13.07 9.66 7.67
C TYR A 203 -12.51 10.51 8.83
N PRO A 204 -11.47 10.05 9.53
CA PRO A 204 -11.01 10.70 10.76
C PRO A 204 -10.62 12.17 10.57
N ASN A 205 -11.07 13.05 11.47
CA ASN A 205 -10.76 14.50 11.42
C ASN A 205 -9.24 14.76 11.39
N ARG A 206 -8.45 13.93 12.06
CA ARG A 206 -6.99 14.03 12.02
C ARG A 206 -6.42 13.81 10.61
N LEU A 207 -6.98 12.89 9.84
CA LEU A 207 -6.58 12.69 8.44
C LEU A 207 -6.93 13.92 7.59
N ARG A 208 -8.12 14.50 7.78
CA ARG A 208 -8.54 15.74 7.08
C ARG A 208 -7.54 16.88 7.33
N ARG A 209 -7.15 17.10 8.61
CA ARG A 209 -6.13 18.10 8.97
C ARG A 209 -4.77 17.84 8.32
N LEU A 210 -4.33 16.58 8.29
CA LEU A 210 -3.07 16.21 7.66
C LEU A 210 -3.08 16.41 6.14
N GLU A 211 -4.23 16.25 5.48
CA GLU A 211 -4.40 16.57 4.06
C GLU A 211 -4.32 18.08 3.80
N GLU A 212 -4.91 18.87 4.67
CA GLU A 212 -4.82 20.33 4.59
C GLU A 212 -3.38 20.81 4.77
N ASP A 213 -2.63 20.18 5.71
CA ASP A 213 -1.21 20.43 5.88
C ASP A 213 -0.44 20.13 4.58
N VAL A 214 -0.69 18.98 3.93
CA VAL A 214 -0.08 18.66 2.64
C VAL A 214 -0.41 19.70 1.58
N LYS A 215 -1.69 20.07 1.45
CA LYS A 215 -2.13 21.11 0.47
C LYS A 215 -1.43 22.45 0.72
N ARG A 216 -1.34 22.87 2.00
CA ARG A 216 -0.67 24.10 2.39
C ARG A 216 0.82 24.09 1.99
N GLU A 217 1.52 22.99 2.31
CA GLU A 217 2.95 22.88 1.99
C GLU A 217 3.20 22.73 0.48
N GLN A 218 2.30 22.11 -0.27
CA GLN A 218 2.36 22.09 -1.74
C GLN A 218 2.18 23.47 -2.37
N ARG A 219 1.25 24.31 -1.85
CA ARG A 219 1.07 25.70 -2.32
C ARG A 219 2.35 26.53 -2.08
N LYS A 220 3.02 26.32 -0.93
CA LYS A 220 4.32 26.96 -0.67
C LYS A 220 5.39 26.50 -1.67
N LEU A 221 5.40 25.20 -2.00
CA LEU A 221 6.34 24.64 -2.97
C LEU A 221 6.14 25.20 -4.37
N SER A 222 4.88 25.33 -4.82
CA SER A 222 4.57 25.84 -6.16
C SER A 222 5.00 27.31 -6.38
N ARG A 223 5.15 28.09 -5.29
CA ARG A 223 5.63 29.48 -5.32
C ARG A 223 7.15 29.61 -5.27
N ARG A 224 7.90 28.50 -5.17
CA ARG A 224 9.37 28.52 -5.11
C ARG A 224 9.98 28.31 -6.49
N THR A 225 11.05 29.00 -6.78
CA THR A 225 11.82 28.81 -8.02
C THR A 225 12.38 27.39 -8.08
N LYS A 226 11.95 26.65 -9.10
CA LYS A 226 12.35 25.24 -9.31
C LYS A 226 13.88 25.14 -9.41
N GLY A 227 14.47 24.18 -8.65
CA GLY A 227 15.93 23.97 -8.60
C GLY A 227 16.65 24.77 -7.52
N SER A 228 16.06 25.83 -6.94
CA SER A 228 16.66 26.62 -5.85
C SER A 228 16.82 25.80 -4.55
N ASN A 229 17.70 26.26 -3.65
CA ASN A 229 17.85 25.65 -2.32
C ASN A 229 16.56 25.72 -1.49
N ASN A 230 15.81 26.82 -1.61
CA ASN A 230 14.52 27.00 -0.95
C ASN A 230 13.47 26.01 -1.50
N TYR A 231 13.47 25.75 -2.81
CA TYR A 231 12.63 24.73 -3.43
C TYR A 231 12.99 23.33 -2.89
N ARG A 232 14.29 22.99 -2.81
CA ARG A 232 14.76 21.68 -2.29
C ARG A 232 14.36 21.49 -0.83
N ARG A 233 14.49 22.53 0.01
CA ARG A 233 14.06 22.52 1.42
C ARG A 233 12.54 22.33 1.52
N GLN A 234 11.76 23.09 0.77
CA GLN A 234 10.30 22.99 0.78
C GLN A 234 9.81 21.64 0.24
N ARG A 235 10.46 21.08 -0.79
CA ARG A 235 10.18 19.73 -1.28
C ARG A 235 10.34 18.66 -0.19
N ALA A 236 11.36 18.76 0.65
CA ALA A 236 11.57 17.85 1.77
C ALA A 236 10.45 17.99 2.83
N ILE A 237 9.96 19.22 3.09
CA ILE A 237 8.82 19.47 4.00
C ILE A 237 7.54 18.83 3.44
N VAL A 238 7.25 19.02 2.16
CA VAL A 238 6.10 18.37 1.48
C VAL A 238 6.20 16.85 1.58
N ALA A 239 7.37 16.26 1.31
CA ALA A 239 7.57 14.83 1.41
C ALA A 239 7.35 14.31 2.84
N LYS A 240 7.78 15.06 3.87
CA LYS A 240 7.51 14.74 5.29
C LYS A 240 6.02 14.80 5.63
N ALA A 241 5.31 15.81 5.11
CA ALA A 241 3.86 15.92 5.31
C ALA A 241 3.10 14.73 4.71
N TYR A 242 3.44 14.33 3.48
CA TYR A 242 2.89 13.13 2.84
C TYR A 242 3.20 11.84 3.61
N ALA A 243 4.41 11.70 4.13
CA ALA A 243 4.78 10.54 4.93
C ALA A 243 3.93 10.45 6.20
N LYS A 244 3.72 11.59 6.89
CA LYS A 244 2.87 11.68 8.10
C LYS A 244 1.42 11.28 7.81
N LEU A 245 0.84 11.82 6.72
CA LEU A 245 -0.51 11.50 6.27
C LEU A 245 -0.63 9.98 5.98
N ARG A 246 0.31 9.43 5.21
CA ARG A 246 0.31 8.01 4.86
C ARG A 246 0.43 7.10 6.09
N HIS A 247 1.34 7.39 7.02
CA HIS A 247 1.52 6.58 8.23
C HIS A 247 0.29 6.62 9.12
N TYR A 248 -0.35 7.79 9.27
CA TYR A 248 -1.56 7.89 10.07
C TYR A 248 -2.72 7.11 9.44
N ARG A 249 -2.92 7.23 8.12
CA ARG A 249 -3.94 6.47 7.39
C ARG A 249 -3.70 4.97 7.48
N ASP A 250 -2.46 4.53 7.29
CA ASP A 250 -2.09 3.13 7.39
C ASP A 250 -2.39 2.55 8.79
N ASN A 251 -2.03 3.30 9.84
CA ASN A 251 -2.34 2.91 11.22
C ASN A 251 -3.84 2.84 11.49
N PHE A 252 -4.60 3.84 11.05
CA PHE A 252 -6.06 3.85 11.18
C PHE A 252 -6.69 2.64 10.49
N GLN A 253 -6.30 2.35 9.25
CA GLN A 253 -6.79 1.19 8.51
C GLN A 253 -6.40 -0.13 9.18
N HIS A 254 -5.22 -0.21 9.80
CA HIS A 254 -4.82 -1.40 10.57
C HIS A 254 -5.70 -1.60 11.79
N GLN A 255 -6.02 -0.53 12.53
CA GLN A 255 -6.91 -0.60 13.70
C GLN A 255 -8.33 -0.98 13.28
N LEU A 256 -8.89 -0.29 12.26
CA LEU A 256 -10.23 -0.57 11.76
C LEU A 256 -10.36 -2.00 11.24
N SER A 257 -9.44 -2.45 10.37
CA SER A 257 -9.47 -3.82 9.86
C SER A 257 -9.25 -4.87 10.95
N HIS A 258 -8.53 -4.52 12.04
CA HIS A 258 -8.39 -5.41 13.18
C HIS A 258 -9.71 -5.57 13.94
N ARG A 259 -10.38 -4.46 14.26
CA ARG A 259 -11.70 -4.46 14.90
C ARG A 259 -12.71 -5.31 14.12
N LEU A 260 -12.85 -5.04 12.81
CA LEU A 260 -13.81 -5.76 11.97
C LEU A 260 -13.53 -7.27 11.91
N ILE A 261 -12.27 -7.68 11.90
CA ILE A 261 -11.86 -9.09 11.92
C ILE A 261 -12.07 -9.75 13.30
N GLU A 262 -11.90 -9.00 14.41
CA GLU A 262 -12.18 -9.51 15.75
C GLU A 262 -13.67 -9.81 15.95
N GLU A 263 -14.50 -8.89 15.56
CA GLU A 263 -15.95 -8.92 15.82
C GLU A 263 -16.71 -9.86 14.88
N ASN A 264 -16.18 -10.16 13.69
CA ASN A 264 -16.96 -10.81 12.65
C ASN A 264 -16.29 -12.05 12.07
N GLN A 265 -17.06 -13.15 12.00
CA GLN A 265 -16.66 -14.37 11.30
C GLN A 265 -16.80 -14.23 9.79
N PHE A 266 -17.81 -13.48 9.35
CA PHE A 266 -18.14 -13.32 7.94
C PHE A 266 -18.20 -11.83 7.56
N ILE A 267 -17.53 -11.46 6.49
CA ILE A 267 -17.49 -10.09 5.97
C ILE A 267 -17.78 -10.13 4.47
N GLY A 268 -18.89 -9.51 4.06
CA GLY A 268 -19.23 -9.22 2.67
C GLY A 268 -18.81 -7.80 2.30
N MET A 269 -18.29 -7.58 1.10
CA MET A 269 -17.96 -6.24 0.59
C MET A 269 -18.02 -6.18 -0.94
N GLU A 270 -18.17 -4.98 -1.49
CA GLU A 270 -18.12 -4.77 -2.94
C GLU A 270 -16.73 -4.95 -3.54
N THR A 271 -16.68 -5.47 -4.76
CA THR A 271 -15.46 -5.47 -5.58
C THR A 271 -15.27 -4.09 -6.21
N LEU A 272 -14.38 -3.28 -5.66
CA LEU A 272 -14.10 -1.94 -6.18
C LEU A 272 -12.87 -1.91 -7.10
N MET A 273 -13.08 -1.47 -8.34
CA MET A 273 -11.98 -1.21 -9.27
C MET A 273 -11.52 0.25 -9.17
N VAL A 274 -10.88 0.62 -8.07
CA VAL A 274 -10.44 1.99 -7.76
C VAL A 274 -9.67 2.62 -8.92
N ARG A 275 -8.84 1.87 -9.64
CA ARG A 275 -8.10 2.37 -10.80
C ARG A 275 -9.02 2.82 -11.94
N ASN A 276 -10.10 2.08 -12.21
CA ASN A 276 -11.06 2.45 -13.25
C ASN A 276 -11.90 3.65 -12.81
N MET A 277 -12.30 3.68 -11.53
CA MET A 277 -13.05 4.79 -10.95
C MET A 277 -12.26 6.11 -11.02
N THR A 278 -10.93 6.07 -10.81
CA THR A 278 -10.06 7.25 -10.78
C THR A 278 -9.46 7.63 -12.15
N ARG A 279 -9.85 6.98 -13.25
CA ARG A 279 -9.42 7.37 -14.60
C ARG A 279 -9.86 8.80 -14.93
N LYS A 280 -9.07 9.49 -15.75
CA LYS A 280 -9.45 10.80 -16.31
C LYS A 280 -10.70 10.65 -17.19
N ALA A 281 -11.50 11.71 -17.29
CA ALA A 281 -12.58 11.75 -18.26
C ALA A 281 -12.02 11.61 -19.69
N ARG A 282 -12.76 10.97 -20.57
CA ARG A 282 -12.39 10.88 -21.99
C ARG A 282 -12.36 12.30 -22.59
N LYS A 283 -11.39 12.55 -23.45
CA LYS A 283 -11.39 13.78 -24.25
C LYS A 283 -12.67 13.79 -25.09
N ARG A 284 -13.32 14.94 -25.15
CA ARG A 284 -14.40 15.24 -26.07
C ARG A 284 -13.92 16.34 -26.99
N LEU A 285 -14.07 16.16 -28.29
CA LEU A 285 -13.76 17.15 -29.31
C LEU A 285 -15.08 17.49 -30.00
N ASP A 286 -15.22 18.73 -30.46
CA ASP A 286 -16.29 19.17 -31.33
C ASP A 286 -16.01 18.76 -32.80
N ALA A 287 -16.87 19.20 -33.73
CA ALA A 287 -16.73 18.93 -35.16
C ALA A 287 -15.43 19.45 -35.77
N ASP A 288 -14.86 20.52 -35.17
CA ASP A 288 -13.63 21.18 -35.62
C ASP A 288 -12.38 20.64 -34.91
N GLY A 289 -12.51 19.57 -34.11
CA GLY A 289 -11.43 18.95 -33.34
C GLY A 289 -11.01 19.71 -32.08
N MET A 290 -11.75 20.73 -31.65
CA MET A 290 -11.44 21.52 -30.47
C MET A 290 -11.92 20.86 -29.17
N PRO A 291 -11.20 21.01 -28.05
CA PRO A 291 -11.55 20.37 -26.78
C PRO A 291 -12.85 20.92 -26.17
N MET A 292 -13.85 20.07 -26.01
CA MET A 292 -15.10 20.37 -25.32
C MET A 292 -15.03 20.09 -23.81
N ARG A 293 -15.94 20.73 -23.05
CA ARG A 293 -16.14 20.43 -21.61
C ARG A 293 -16.59 18.98 -21.44
N ASN A 294 -15.83 18.19 -20.67
CA ASN A 294 -16.04 16.76 -20.48
C ASN A 294 -16.27 16.34 -19.01
N GLY A 295 -16.62 17.29 -18.13
CA GLY A 295 -16.83 17.01 -16.70
C GLY A 295 -15.57 16.66 -15.90
N GLN A 296 -14.37 16.87 -16.46
CA GLN A 296 -13.10 16.52 -15.82
C GLN A 296 -12.92 17.16 -14.44
N SER A 297 -13.42 18.38 -14.22
CA SER A 297 -13.31 19.09 -12.92
C SER A 297 -14.09 18.35 -11.81
N ARG A 298 -15.34 17.96 -12.08
CA ARG A 298 -16.19 17.16 -11.18
C ARG A 298 -15.55 15.80 -10.92
N LYS A 299 -15.08 15.12 -11.98
CA LYS A 299 -14.42 13.82 -11.88
C LYS A 299 -13.11 13.90 -11.09
N ARG A 300 -12.35 15.00 -11.21
CA ARG A 300 -11.11 15.25 -10.44
C ARG A 300 -11.40 15.39 -8.93
N ALA A 301 -12.50 16.04 -8.56
CA ALA A 301 -12.91 16.14 -7.16
C ALA A 301 -13.25 14.76 -6.58
N MET A 302 -14.06 13.98 -7.29
CA MET A 302 -14.44 12.62 -6.90
C MET A 302 -13.21 11.67 -6.83
N ASN A 303 -12.31 11.73 -7.82
CA ASN A 303 -11.08 10.94 -7.81
C ASN A 303 -10.21 11.27 -6.60
N ARG A 304 -10.13 12.54 -6.19
CA ARG A 304 -9.40 12.94 -4.98
C ARG A 304 -10.01 12.32 -3.72
N SER A 305 -11.33 12.28 -3.59
CA SER A 305 -12.00 11.64 -2.45
C SER A 305 -11.71 10.14 -2.42
N ILE A 306 -11.88 9.42 -3.52
CA ILE A 306 -11.60 7.98 -3.62
C ILE A 306 -10.14 7.66 -3.26
N LEU A 307 -9.17 8.45 -3.76
CA LEU A 307 -7.76 8.26 -3.44
C LEU A 307 -7.42 8.67 -2.01
N ARG A 308 -8.14 9.65 -1.45
CA ARG A 308 -8.06 10.05 -0.06
C ARG A 308 -8.42 8.90 0.86
N ASP A 309 -9.54 8.26 0.60
CA ASP A 309 -10.13 7.24 1.47
C ASP A 309 -9.28 5.97 1.47
N GLY A 310 -8.56 5.71 0.37
CA GLY A 310 -7.54 4.65 0.31
C GLY A 310 -8.13 3.25 0.45
N TRP A 311 -9.32 3.02 -0.10
CA TRP A 311 -10.09 1.77 0.02
C TRP A 311 -9.29 0.52 -0.32
N SER A 312 -8.47 0.55 -1.38
CA SER A 312 -7.62 -0.60 -1.73
C SER A 312 -6.74 -1.07 -0.57
N GLY A 313 -6.15 -0.12 0.18
CA GLY A 313 -5.31 -0.45 1.33
C GLY A 313 -6.11 -1.05 2.50
N LEU A 314 -7.37 -0.66 2.69
CA LEU A 314 -8.26 -1.27 3.68
C LEU A 314 -8.68 -2.69 3.26
N VAL A 315 -9.08 -2.85 2.00
CA VAL A 315 -9.43 -4.16 1.41
C VAL A 315 -8.26 -5.13 1.53
N ASP A 316 -7.04 -4.72 1.16
CA ASP A 316 -5.85 -5.55 1.29
C ASP A 316 -5.64 -6.00 2.76
N LYS A 317 -5.86 -5.07 3.73
CA LYS A 317 -5.70 -5.38 5.16
C LYS A 317 -6.79 -6.33 5.68
N LEU A 318 -8.01 -6.20 5.22
CA LEU A 318 -9.10 -7.13 5.55
C LEU A 318 -8.82 -8.49 4.93
N SER A 319 -8.39 -8.55 3.66
CA SER A 319 -8.15 -9.80 2.95
C SER A 319 -7.09 -10.66 3.63
N TYR A 320 -5.87 -10.12 3.86
CA TYR A 320 -4.84 -10.95 4.49
C TYR A 320 -5.12 -11.28 5.96
N LYS A 321 -5.80 -10.38 6.70
CA LYS A 321 -6.18 -10.65 8.10
C LYS A 321 -7.30 -11.69 8.19
N ALA A 322 -8.27 -11.66 7.28
CA ALA A 322 -9.30 -12.68 7.20
C ALA A 322 -8.65 -14.07 7.00
N GLU A 323 -7.74 -14.17 6.05
CA GLU A 323 -6.97 -15.39 5.80
C GLU A 323 -6.15 -15.84 7.04
N TRP A 324 -5.48 -14.89 7.71
CA TRP A 324 -4.62 -15.18 8.86
C TRP A 324 -5.40 -15.68 10.08
N TYR A 325 -6.58 -15.10 10.31
CA TYR A 325 -7.37 -15.35 11.53
C TYR A 325 -8.57 -16.27 11.30
N GLY A 326 -8.64 -16.95 10.15
CA GLY A 326 -9.72 -17.89 9.84
C GLY A 326 -11.09 -17.23 9.71
N ARG A 327 -11.15 -16.03 9.12
CA ARG A 327 -12.39 -15.33 8.79
C ARG A 327 -12.72 -15.50 7.31
N ILE A 328 -13.99 -15.39 6.99
CA ILE A 328 -14.50 -15.49 5.62
C ILE A 328 -14.72 -14.07 5.08
N LEU A 329 -13.99 -13.70 4.04
CA LEU A 329 -14.18 -12.45 3.30
C LEU A 329 -14.67 -12.77 1.89
N VAL A 330 -15.85 -12.28 1.54
CA VAL A 330 -16.45 -12.47 0.21
C VAL A 330 -16.62 -11.12 -0.47
N GLN A 331 -16.13 -11.02 -1.70
CA GLN A 331 -16.33 -9.83 -2.52
C GLN A 331 -17.48 -10.07 -3.51
N VAL A 332 -18.52 -9.23 -3.41
CA VAL A 332 -19.68 -9.22 -4.29
C VAL A 332 -19.32 -8.53 -5.61
N ASP A 333 -19.94 -8.96 -6.69
CA ASP A 333 -19.72 -8.35 -8.01
C ASP A 333 -20.05 -6.85 -8.01
N ARG A 334 -19.24 -6.07 -8.68
CA ARG A 334 -19.34 -4.60 -8.77
C ARG A 334 -20.62 -4.10 -9.44
N PHE A 335 -21.31 -4.94 -10.20
CA PHE A 335 -22.55 -4.59 -10.87
C PHE A 335 -23.79 -5.03 -10.09
N TYR A 336 -23.60 -5.69 -8.96
CA TYR A 336 -24.69 -6.02 -8.07
C TYR A 336 -25.36 -4.72 -7.58
N PRO A 337 -26.69 -4.55 -7.81
CA PRO A 337 -27.37 -3.28 -7.57
C PRO A 337 -27.70 -3.05 -6.10
N SER A 338 -26.73 -3.23 -5.20
CA SER A 338 -26.87 -3.21 -3.73
C SER A 338 -27.68 -2.02 -3.21
N SER A 339 -27.42 -0.81 -3.71
CA SER A 339 -28.09 0.41 -3.27
C SER A 339 -29.49 0.61 -3.88
N LYS A 340 -29.86 -0.15 -4.91
CA LYS A 340 -31.14 -0.02 -5.63
C LYS A 340 -32.12 -1.14 -5.33
N LEU A 341 -31.72 -2.19 -4.66
CA LEU A 341 -32.58 -3.27 -4.22
C LEU A 341 -33.14 -2.94 -2.84
N CYS A 342 -34.43 -3.06 -2.67
CA CYS A 342 -35.02 -3.07 -1.33
C CYS A 342 -34.58 -4.34 -0.61
N HIS A 343 -33.95 -4.19 0.52
CA HIS A 343 -33.48 -5.33 1.32
C HIS A 343 -34.63 -6.23 1.81
N ASP A 344 -35.80 -5.65 2.08
CA ASP A 344 -36.93 -6.35 2.65
C ASP A 344 -37.74 -7.14 1.62
N CYS A 345 -37.99 -6.59 0.42
CA CYS A 345 -38.85 -7.24 -0.57
C CYS A 345 -38.19 -7.55 -1.91
N GLY A 346 -36.89 -7.22 -2.08
CA GLY A 346 -36.13 -7.45 -3.29
C GLY A 346 -36.53 -6.56 -4.49
N HIS A 347 -37.49 -5.62 -4.32
CA HIS A 347 -37.89 -4.72 -5.41
C HIS A 347 -36.72 -3.82 -5.83
N LYS A 348 -36.51 -3.69 -7.17
CA LYS A 348 -35.44 -2.84 -7.71
C LYS A 348 -35.96 -1.46 -8.06
N TYR A 349 -35.66 -0.47 -7.24
CA TYR A 349 -36.03 0.93 -7.48
C TYR A 349 -35.11 1.55 -8.56
N LYS A 350 -35.68 1.68 -9.79
CA LYS A 350 -34.93 2.21 -10.95
C LYS A 350 -34.68 3.71 -10.88
N GLY A 351 -35.58 4.47 -10.24
CA GLY A 351 -35.58 5.93 -10.15
C GLY A 351 -34.57 6.53 -9.15
N LEU A 352 -33.96 5.72 -8.27
CA LEU A 352 -33.11 6.20 -7.18
C LEU A 352 -31.93 7.00 -7.71
N ARG A 353 -31.86 8.30 -7.36
CA ARG A 353 -30.80 9.23 -7.73
C ARG A 353 -29.61 9.12 -6.77
N LEU A 354 -28.42 9.47 -7.24
CA LEU A 354 -27.20 9.45 -6.40
C LEU A 354 -27.24 10.45 -5.22
N SER A 355 -28.07 11.48 -5.30
CA SER A 355 -28.25 12.49 -4.24
C SER A 355 -29.21 12.02 -3.14
N GLU A 356 -30.08 11.07 -3.42
CA GLU A 356 -31.06 10.56 -2.46
C GLU A 356 -30.37 9.62 -1.49
N ARG A 357 -30.45 9.93 -0.20
CA ARG A 357 -29.84 9.14 0.87
C ARG A 357 -30.86 8.31 1.63
N GLU A 358 -32.09 8.78 1.67
CA GLU A 358 -33.23 8.09 2.23
C GLU A 358 -34.25 7.91 1.12
N TRP A 359 -34.91 6.78 1.09
CA TRP A 359 -35.96 6.49 0.13
C TRP A 359 -36.97 5.50 0.70
N VAL A 360 -38.16 5.52 0.16
CA VAL A 360 -39.25 4.61 0.55
C VAL A 360 -39.45 3.63 -0.59
N CYS A 361 -39.55 2.35 -0.28
CA CYS A 361 -39.75 1.32 -1.30
C CYS A 361 -41.17 1.45 -1.91
N GLU A 362 -41.25 1.61 -3.21
CA GLU A 362 -42.54 1.73 -3.94
C GLU A 362 -43.41 0.48 -3.83
N ARG A 363 -42.84 -0.70 -3.53
CA ARG A 363 -43.57 -1.96 -3.46
C ARG A 363 -44.03 -2.31 -2.04
N CYS A 364 -43.17 -2.18 -1.03
CA CYS A 364 -43.48 -2.59 0.35
C CYS A 364 -43.63 -1.42 1.32
N GLY A 365 -43.42 -0.18 0.90
CA GLY A 365 -43.59 1.02 1.72
C GLY A 365 -42.52 1.23 2.81
N ILE A 366 -41.52 0.37 2.90
CA ILE A 366 -40.48 0.45 3.94
C ILE A 366 -39.49 1.57 3.64
N PRO A 367 -39.19 2.46 4.61
CA PRO A 367 -38.16 3.49 4.46
C PRO A 367 -36.76 2.89 4.64
N HIS A 368 -35.81 3.35 3.83
CA HIS A 368 -34.44 2.88 3.83
C HIS A 368 -33.44 4.04 3.92
N ASP A 369 -32.43 3.92 4.78
CA ASP A 369 -31.16 4.58 4.56
C ASP A 369 -30.42 3.83 3.42
N ARG A 370 -30.07 4.53 2.38
CA ARG A 370 -29.51 3.95 1.16
C ARG A 370 -28.23 3.17 1.39
N ASP A 371 -27.32 3.72 2.20
CA ASP A 371 -25.99 3.14 2.42
C ASP A 371 -26.09 1.93 3.38
N VAL A 372 -27.00 1.98 4.38
CA VAL A 372 -27.32 0.83 5.25
C VAL A 372 -28.02 -0.28 4.46
N ASN A 373 -28.99 0.06 3.63
CA ASN A 373 -29.67 -0.89 2.75
C ASN A 373 -28.69 -1.58 1.79
N ALA A 374 -27.73 -0.82 1.24
CA ALA A 374 -26.67 -1.39 0.40
C ALA A 374 -25.80 -2.38 1.18
N ALA A 375 -25.40 -2.03 2.40
CA ALA A 375 -24.58 -2.90 3.24
C ALA A 375 -25.31 -4.20 3.62
N LEU A 376 -26.62 -4.15 3.89
CA LEU A 376 -27.47 -5.32 4.13
C LEU A 376 -27.51 -6.22 2.90
N ASN A 377 -27.80 -5.66 1.74
CA ASN A 377 -27.83 -6.41 0.47
C ASN A 377 -26.47 -7.04 0.12
N ILE A 378 -25.36 -6.33 0.38
CA ILE A 378 -24.00 -6.85 0.20
C ILE A 378 -23.75 -8.04 1.14
N ARG A 379 -24.18 -7.97 2.40
CA ARG A 379 -24.06 -9.09 3.36
C ARG A 379 -24.77 -10.33 2.83
N ASP A 380 -26.03 -10.18 2.44
CA ASP A 380 -26.86 -11.32 2.07
C ASP A 380 -26.45 -11.94 0.74
N GLU A 381 -26.06 -11.12 -0.24
CA GLU A 381 -25.48 -11.63 -1.50
C GLU A 381 -24.14 -12.34 -1.26
N ALA A 382 -23.29 -11.79 -0.39
CA ALA A 382 -22.02 -12.43 -0.04
C ALA A 382 -22.23 -13.78 0.66
N LEU A 383 -23.24 -13.87 1.55
CA LEU A 383 -23.64 -15.14 2.19
C LEU A 383 -24.15 -16.16 1.17
N ARG A 384 -24.97 -15.73 0.21
CA ARG A 384 -25.45 -16.57 -0.90
C ARG A 384 -24.28 -17.12 -1.71
N LEU A 385 -23.36 -16.26 -2.16
CA LEU A 385 -22.15 -16.65 -2.91
C LEU A 385 -21.22 -17.58 -2.13
N SER A 386 -21.18 -17.46 -0.82
CA SER A 386 -20.36 -18.33 0.02
C SER A 386 -20.93 -19.75 0.11
N ARG A 387 -22.27 -19.89 0.12
CA ARG A 387 -22.94 -21.20 0.14
C ARG A 387 -22.80 -21.95 -1.19
N GLU A 388 -22.77 -21.23 -2.32
CA GLU A 388 -22.58 -21.83 -3.64
C GLU A 388 -21.16 -22.36 -3.89
N LYS A 389 -20.18 -21.92 -3.09
CA LYS A 389 -18.76 -22.34 -3.20
C LYS A 389 -18.37 -23.40 -2.18
N ALA A 390 -19.20 -23.68 -1.20
CA ALA A 390 -19.01 -24.70 -0.18
C ALA A 390 -19.58 -26.06 -0.63
#